data_5b5c2432c450fcc215bc8c2125c99fa3
#
_entry.id   5b5c2432c450fcc215bc8c2125c99fa3
#
_cell.length_a   1.000
_cell.length_b   1.000
_cell.length_c   1.000
_cell.angle_alpha   90.00
_cell.angle_beta   90.00
_cell.angle_gamma   90.00
#
_symmetry.space_group_name_H-M   'P 1'
#
loop_
_entity.id
_entity.type
_entity.pdbx_description
1 polymer ?
#
loop_
_entity_poly.entity_id
_entity_poly.type
_entity_poly.pdbx_seq_one_letter_code
_entity_poly.pdbx_strand_id
1 'polypeptide(L)'
;KQAAEGFINFLSKPENAVRNMDYIGYTSVISGGDSPVVYDYIKWNYGVEDGGEDTVTYPLGYFFSGDTEDKKYMLTVPAEQTHRQLSAQYPTEEMIERSAVMSYFDTEENARINQMWINVRCYNIENVPVWAWIVTGLIIAGLIVLAVRKHFKKKVYIK
;
A
#
# COMPACT_ATOMS: atom_id res chain seq x y z
N LYS A 1 -19.66 -6.77 -22.81
CA LYS A 1 -19.94 -5.37 -22.47
C LYS A 1 -20.92 -5.29 -21.30
N GLN A 2 -22.14 -5.82 -21.41
CA GLN A 2 -23.18 -5.77 -20.37
C GLN A 2 -22.74 -6.33 -19.01
N ALA A 3 -22.02 -7.47 -18.99
CA ALA A 3 -21.50 -8.05 -17.76
C ALA A 3 -20.44 -7.15 -17.07
N ALA A 4 -19.58 -6.52 -17.85
CA ALA A 4 -18.57 -5.58 -17.31
C ALA A 4 -19.24 -4.33 -16.75
N GLU A 5 -20.25 -3.78 -17.43
CA GLU A 5 -21.05 -2.65 -16.93
C GLU A 5 -21.78 -3.01 -15.64
N GLY A 6 -22.37 -4.21 -15.59
CA GLY A 6 -23.03 -4.73 -14.39
C GLY A 6 -22.08 -4.87 -13.20
N PHE A 7 -20.84 -5.32 -13.44
CA PHE A 7 -19.82 -5.44 -12.41
C PHE A 7 -19.35 -4.07 -11.90
N ILE A 8 -19.12 -3.10 -12.81
CA ILE A 8 -18.76 -1.73 -12.43
C ILE A 8 -19.87 -1.11 -11.58
N ASN A 9 -21.13 -1.23 -12.02
CA ASN A 9 -22.27 -0.72 -11.28
C ASN A 9 -22.41 -1.38 -9.89
N PHE A 10 -22.10 -2.67 -9.78
CA PHE A 10 -22.09 -3.37 -8.49
C PHE A 10 -21.02 -2.79 -7.56
N LEU A 11 -19.78 -2.59 -8.04
CA LEU A 11 -18.69 -2.02 -7.24
C LEU A 11 -18.94 -0.56 -6.85
N SER A 12 -19.68 0.19 -7.68
CA SER A 12 -19.99 1.62 -7.44
C SER A 12 -21.12 1.85 -6.44
N LYS A 13 -21.78 0.80 -5.94
CA LYS A 13 -22.76 0.97 -4.87
C LYS A 13 -22.04 1.33 -3.57
N PRO A 14 -22.51 2.35 -2.80
CA PRO A 14 -21.83 2.81 -1.59
C PRO A 14 -21.54 1.69 -0.57
N GLU A 15 -22.47 0.77 -0.37
CA GLU A 15 -22.30 -0.35 0.56
C GLU A 15 -21.20 -1.33 0.12
N ASN A 16 -21.05 -1.54 -1.19
CA ASN A 16 -19.99 -2.38 -1.72
C ASN A 16 -18.64 -1.64 -1.75
N ALA A 17 -18.67 -0.34 -1.99
CA ALA A 17 -17.48 0.51 -1.87
C ALA A 17 -16.91 0.47 -0.45
N VAL A 18 -17.74 0.60 0.58
CA VAL A 18 -17.34 0.50 1.99
C VAL A 18 -16.72 -0.87 2.30
N ARG A 19 -17.35 -1.96 1.89
CA ARG A 19 -16.78 -3.32 2.08
C ARG A 19 -15.41 -3.47 1.43
N ASN A 20 -15.26 -2.86 0.27
CA ASN A 20 -13.99 -2.89 -0.47
C ASN A 20 -12.93 -2.04 0.23
N MET A 21 -13.29 -0.86 0.74
CA MET A 21 -12.42 0.00 1.56
C MET A 21 -11.93 -0.74 2.82
N ASP A 22 -12.84 -1.38 3.53
CA ASP A 22 -12.54 -2.15 4.74
C ASP A 22 -11.57 -3.32 4.46
N TYR A 23 -11.82 -4.06 3.39
CA TYR A 23 -11.00 -5.22 3.02
C TYR A 23 -9.62 -4.86 2.48
N ILE A 24 -9.53 -3.82 1.65
CA ILE A 24 -8.30 -3.44 0.94
C ILE A 24 -7.50 -2.39 1.73
N GLY A 25 -8.16 -1.57 2.56
CA GLY A 25 -7.55 -0.46 3.30
C GLY A 25 -7.30 0.79 2.44
N TYR A 26 -7.91 0.90 1.26
CA TYR A 26 -7.80 2.07 0.39
C TYR A 26 -9.07 2.91 0.38
N THR A 27 -8.91 4.22 0.14
CA THR A 27 -10.01 5.15 -0.05
C THR A 27 -10.73 4.88 -1.37
N SER A 28 -12.07 4.90 -1.33
CA SER A 28 -12.89 4.83 -2.53
C SER A 28 -13.12 6.23 -3.10
N VAL A 29 -13.27 6.33 -4.42
CA VAL A 29 -13.77 7.52 -5.10
C VAL A 29 -15.30 7.69 -4.95
N ILE A 30 -15.98 6.71 -4.37
CA ILE A 30 -17.42 6.74 -4.12
C ILE A 30 -17.64 7.41 -2.77
N SER A 31 -18.21 8.62 -2.76
CA SER A 31 -18.57 9.35 -1.54
C SER A 31 -19.90 8.88 -0.91
N GLY A 32 -20.76 8.27 -1.73
CA GLY A 32 -22.09 7.82 -1.31
C GLY A 32 -23.22 8.76 -1.74
N GLY A 33 -22.96 9.98 -2.18
CA GLY A 33 -23.98 10.95 -2.53
C GLY A 33 -24.95 11.20 -1.36
N ASP A 34 -26.23 10.90 -1.55
CA ASP A 34 -27.26 11.03 -0.50
C ASP A 34 -27.18 9.92 0.58
N SER A 35 -26.39 8.88 0.35
CA SER A 35 -26.21 7.78 1.31
C SER A 35 -25.03 8.08 2.26
N PRO A 36 -25.25 8.14 3.58
CA PRO A 36 -24.20 8.43 4.55
C PRO A 36 -23.22 7.26 4.80
N VAL A 37 -23.43 6.10 4.17
CA VAL A 37 -22.73 4.83 4.49
C VAL A 37 -21.21 4.98 4.47
N VAL A 38 -20.65 5.72 3.52
CA VAL A 38 -19.20 5.94 3.43
C VAL A 38 -18.71 6.85 4.55
N TYR A 39 -19.45 7.93 4.84
CA TYR A 39 -19.12 8.82 5.96
C TYR A 39 -19.27 8.12 7.31
N ASP A 40 -20.33 7.33 7.48
CA ASP A 40 -20.57 6.56 8.70
C ASP A 40 -19.44 5.54 8.94
N TYR A 41 -18.92 4.91 7.88
CA TYR A 41 -17.75 4.04 7.97
C TYR A 41 -16.49 4.80 8.43
N ILE A 42 -16.23 5.99 7.88
CA ILE A 42 -15.09 6.82 8.29
C ILE A 42 -15.24 7.24 9.76
N LYS A 43 -16.45 7.66 10.15
CA LYS A 43 -16.78 8.01 11.51
C LYS A 43 -16.58 6.85 12.48
N TRP A 44 -17.00 5.65 12.10
CA TRP A 44 -16.78 4.45 12.89
C TRP A 44 -15.30 4.10 13.04
N ASN A 45 -14.53 4.26 11.96
CA ASN A 45 -13.11 3.85 11.92
C ASN A 45 -12.18 4.84 12.63
N TYR A 46 -12.45 6.13 12.55
CA TYR A 46 -11.56 7.20 13.04
C TYR A 46 -12.16 8.11 14.09
N GLY A 47 -13.49 8.17 14.16
CA GLY A 47 -14.19 9.08 15.06
C GLY A 47 -14.13 8.64 16.52
N VAL A 48 -14.21 9.62 17.40
CA VAL A 48 -14.41 9.42 18.84
C VAL A 48 -15.68 10.15 19.29
N GLU A 49 -16.41 9.53 20.25
CA GLU A 49 -17.69 10.10 20.72
C GLU A 49 -17.49 11.30 21.64
N ASP A 50 -16.47 11.27 22.49
CA ASP A 50 -16.16 12.32 23.45
C ASP A 50 -14.88 13.07 23.06
N GLY A 51 -14.96 14.39 22.95
CA GLY A 51 -13.82 15.27 22.76
C GLY A 51 -12.96 15.33 24.02
N GLY A 52 -12.00 14.41 24.17
CA GLY A 52 -10.96 14.48 25.19
C GLY A 52 -9.92 15.58 24.88
N GLU A 53 -8.98 15.80 25.81
CA GLU A 53 -7.93 16.83 25.65
C GLU A 53 -7.07 16.64 24.39
N ASP A 54 -6.94 15.41 23.90
CA ASP A 54 -6.12 15.05 22.73
C ASP A 54 -6.95 14.84 21.45
N THR A 55 -8.10 15.50 21.33
CA THR A 55 -8.96 15.41 20.15
C THR A 55 -9.00 16.69 19.34
N VAL A 56 -9.22 16.55 18.02
CA VAL A 56 -9.38 17.68 17.09
C VAL A 56 -10.54 17.42 16.15
N THR A 57 -11.09 18.50 15.58
CA THR A 57 -12.10 18.42 14.53
C THR A 57 -11.42 18.31 13.18
N TYR A 58 -11.73 17.26 12.41
CA TYR A 58 -11.20 17.03 11.09
C TYR A 58 -12.25 17.30 10.02
N PRO A 59 -11.98 18.21 9.04
CA PRO A 59 -12.94 18.55 8.01
C PRO A 59 -12.95 17.52 6.88
N LEU A 60 -14.08 16.88 6.65
CA LEU A 60 -14.32 15.95 5.53
C LEU A 60 -15.26 16.51 4.47
N GLY A 61 -15.78 17.73 4.67
CA GLY A 61 -16.77 18.35 3.81
C GLY A 61 -16.33 18.47 2.35
N TYR A 62 -15.06 18.76 2.10
CA TYR A 62 -14.50 18.80 0.74
C TYR A 62 -14.82 17.54 -0.08
N PHE A 63 -14.74 16.35 0.53
CA PHE A 63 -14.98 15.08 -0.15
C PHE A 63 -16.47 14.71 -0.30
N PHE A 64 -17.32 15.20 0.59
CA PHE A 64 -18.72 14.78 0.65
C PHE A 64 -19.69 15.81 0.09
N SER A 65 -19.42 17.11 0.27
CA SER A 65 -20.28 18.19 -0.20
C SER A 65 -19.57 19.20 -1.10
N GLY A 66 -18.23 19.12 -1.20
CA GLY A 66 -17.42 20.14 -1.89
C GLY A 66 -17.22 21.42 -1.07
N ASP A 67 -17.70 21.45 0.17
CA ASP A 67 -17.57 22.58 1.10
C ASP A 67 -16.76 22.12 2.34
N THR A 68 -15.54 22.63 2.47
CA THR A 68 -14.64 22.30 3.57
C THR A 68 -15.22 22.69 4.95
N GLU A 69 -16.08 23.71 5.00
CA GLU A 69 -16.68 24.20 6.24
C GLU A 69 -18.02 23.55 6.60
N ASP A 70 -18.49 22.58 5.79
CA ASP A 70 -19.76 21.90 6.04
C ASP A 70 -19.73 21.14 7.36
N LYS A 71 -20.48 21.67 8.33
CA LYS A 71 -20.56 21.15 9.71
C LYS A 71 -21.09 19.72 9.79
N LYS A 72 -21.83 19.27 8.77
CA LYS A 72 -22.35 17.89 8.71
C LYS A 72 -21.23 16.86 8.61
N TYR A 73 -20.11 17.24 8.00
CA TYR A 73 -18.98 16.37 7.75
C TYR A 73 -17.73 16.74 8.57
N MET A 74 -17.93 17.43 9.69
CA MET A 74 -16.89 17.65 10.70
C MET A 74 -16.80 16.42 11.61
N LEU A 75 -15.64 15.80 11.67
CA LEU A 75 -15.42 14.59 12.46
C LEU A 75 -14.46 14.86 13.62
N THR A 76 -14.89 14.53 14.86
CA THR A 76 -13.99 14.55 16.01
C THR A 76 -13.11 13.30 16.01
N VAL A 77 -11.80 13.49 15.99
CA VAL A 77 -10.80 12.42 15.90
C VAL A 77 -9.67 12.64 16.91
N PRO A 78 -8.93 11.60 17.32
CA PRO A 78 -7.68 11.78 18.04
C PRO A 78 -6.70 12.64 17.24
N ALA A 79 -6.02 13.58 17.89
CA ALA A 79 -5.10 14.52 17.23
C ALA A 79 -4.02 13.83 16.39
N GLU A 80 -3.56 12.64 16.82
CA GLU A 80 -2.58 11.85 16.07
C GLU A 80 -3.04 11.40 14.69
N GLN A 81 -4.35 11.27 14.44
CA GLN A 81 -4.90 10.88 13.14
C GLN A 81 -4.68 11.94 12.05
N THR A 82 -4.45 13.20 12.43
CA THR A 82 -4.13 14.28 11.50
C THR A 82 -2.78 14.09 10.79
N HIS A 83 -1.94 13.22 11.30
CA HIS A 83 -0.61 12.91 10.74
C HIS A 83 -0.44 11.43 10.38
N ARG A 84 -1.53 10.67 10.38
CA ARG A 84 -1.56 9.23 10.11
C ARG A 84 -2.47 8.87 8.94
N GLN A 85 -3.12 7.72 9.05
CA GLN A 85 -3.92 7.10 8.00
C GLN A 85 -5.07 8.00 7.53
N LEU A 86 -5.76 8.69 8.43
CA LEU A 86 -6.87 9.57 8.07
C LEU A 86 -6.41 10.69 7.11
N SER A 87 -5.33 11.40 7.44
CA SER A 87 -4.83 12.48 6.59
C SER A 87 -4.25 11.98 5.26
N ALA A 88 -3.74 10.74 5.22
CA ALA A 88 -3.28 10.11 3.99
C ALA A 88 -4.44 9.69 3.07
N GLN A 89 -5.56 9.24 3.65
CA GLN A 89 -6.75 8.82 2.90
C GLN A 89 -7.65 9.99 2.49
N TYR A 90 -7.76 10.98 3.34
CA TYR A 90 -8.61 12.16 3.16
C TYR A 90 -7.81 13.43 3.47
N PRO A 91 -6.85 13.82 2.61
CA PRO A 91 -6.02 15.01 2.84
C PRO A 91 -6.88 16.26 2.90
N THR A 92 -6.49 17.25 3.72
CA THR A 92 -7.17 18.55 3.76
C THR A 92 -6.97 19.30 2.43
N GLU A 93 -7.87 20.26 2.14
CA GLU A 93 -7.77 21.10 0.94
C GLU A 93 -6.36 21.75 0.83
N GLU A 94 -5.83 22.28 1.92
CA GLU A 94 -4.47 22.82 1.98
C GLU A 94 -3.38 21.80 1.62
N MET A 95 -3.53 20.54 2.02
CA MET A 95 -2.62 19.46 1.62
C MET A 95 -2.73 19.15 0.13
N ILE A 96 -3.96 19.15 -0.40
CA ILE A 96 -4.21 18.91 -1.84
C ILE A 96 -3.60 20.03 -2.68
N GLU A 97 -3.76 21.30 -2.31
CA GLU A 97 -3.18 22.44 -3.02
C GLU A 97 -1.65 22.38 -3.10
N ARG A 98 -0.99 21.83 -2.07
CA ARG A 98 0.47 21.64 -2.02
C ARG A 98 0.93 20.33 -2.64
N SER A 99 0.00 19.46 -3.04
CA SER A 99 0.30 18.16 -3.62
C SER A 99 0.47 18.26 -5.13
N ALA A 100 1.26 17.34 -5.69
CA ALA A 100 1.36 17.16 -7.12
C ALA A 100 0.71 15.84 -7.54
N VAL A 101 -0.09 15.88 -8.58
CA VAL A 101 -0.62 14.65 -9.20
C VAL A 101 0.54 13.92 -9.87
N MET A 102 0.66 12.63 -9.60
CA MET A 102 1.66 11.81 -10.26
C MET A 102 1.42 11.80 -11.77
N SER A 103 2.36 12.37 -12.52
CA SER A 103 2.29 12.45 -13.97
C SER A 103 2.73 11.14 -14.63
N TYR A 104 2.46 11.03 -15.93
CA TYR A 104 3.02 9.95 -16.73
C TYR A 104 4.54 10.11 -16.81
N PHE A 105 5.25 9.05 -16.51
CA PHE A 105 6.70 8.98 -16.65
C PHE A 105 7.05 8.32 -17.98
N ASP A 106 8.05 8.84 -18.65
CA ASP A 106 8.59 8.20 -19.84
C ASP A 106 9.31 6.88 -19.51
N THR A 107 9.79 6.17 -20.52
CA THR A 107 10.41 4.85 -20.31
C THR A 107 11.69 4.93 -19.46
N GLU A 108 12.47 6.00 -19.58
CA GLU A 108 13.70 6.19 -18.82
C GLU A 108 13.40 6.53 -17.37
N GLU A 109 12.48 7.45 -17.13
CA GLU A 109 12.02 7.83 -15.79
C GLU A 109 11.40 6.63 -15.06
N ASN A 110 10.56 5.85 -15.73
CA ASN A 110 10.00 4.62 -15.18
C ASN A 110 11.10 3.60 -14.80
N ALA A 111 12.13 3.45 -15.64
CA ALA A 111 13.25 2.57 -15.32
C ALA A 111 14.00 3.04 -14.06
N ARG A 112 14.23 4.35 -13.91
CA ARG A 112 14.87 4.95 -12.72
C ARG A 112 14.02 4.75 -11.46
N ILE A 113 12.72 4.96 -11.54
CA ILE A 113 11.78 4.77 -10.41
C ILE A 113 11.75 3.30 -10.00
N ASN A 114 11.67 2.38 -10.96
CA ASN A 114 11.70 0.94 -10.69
C ASN A 114 13.03 0.53 -10.03
N GLN A 115 14.17 1.06 -10.50
CA GLN A 115 15.47 0.80 -9.89
C GLN A 115 15.53 1.34 -8.45
N MET A 116 14.99 2.52 -8.20
CA MET A 116 14.87 3.08 -6.86
C MET A 116 14.04 2.16 -5.95
N TRP A 117 12.89 1.67 -6.40
CA TRP A 117 12.05 0.74 -5.65
C TRP A 117 12.75 -0.58 -5.36
N ILE A 118 13.48 -1.14 -6.32
CA ILE A 118 14.29 -2.35 -6.13
C ILE A 118 15.34 -2.10 -5.04
N ASN A 119 16.04 -0.97 -5.08
CA ASN A 119 17.06 -0.63 -4.09
C ASN A 119 16.50 -0.45 -2.67
N VAL A 120 15.27 0.05 -2.56
CA VAL A 120 14.61 0.29 -1.25
C VAL A 120 13.98 -1.00 -0.69
N ARG A 121 13.32 -1.80 -1.54
CA ARG A 121 12.53 -2.96 -1.10
C ARG A 121 13.29 -4.28 -1.16
N CYS A 122 14.22 -4.41 -2.08
CA CYS A 122 14.94 -5.65 -2.32
C CYS A 122 16.38 -5.52 -1.84
N TYR A 123 16.88 -6.61 -1.28
CA TYR A 123 18.31 -6.70 -1.02
C TYR A 123 19.05 -6.61 -2.34
N ASN A 124 19.85 -5.56 -2.53
CA ASN A 124 20.60 -5.36 -3.76
C ASN A 124 21.75 -6.37 -3.80
N ILE A 125 21.70 -7.32 -4.75
CA ILE A 125 22.74 -8.34 -4.94
C ILE A 125 24.11 -7.71 -5.23
N GLU A 126 24.15 -6.49 -5.78
CA GLU A 126 25.40 -5.75 -5.99
C GLU A 126 26.16 -5.45 -4.68
N ASN A 127 25.46 -5.46 -3.55
CA ASN A 127 26.04 -5.26 -2.23
C ASN A 127 26.45 -6.58 -1.54
N VAL A 128 26.34 -7.72 -2.22
CA VAL A 128 26.85 -8.98 -1.66
C VAL A 128 28.37 -8.91 -1.63
N PRO A 129 29.00 -8.96 -0.45
CA PRO A 129 30.44 -8.81 -0.33
C PRO A 129 31.16 -9.98 -1.06
N VAL A 130 32.28 -9.66 -1.71
CA VAL A 130 33.04 -10.62 -2.54
C VAL A 130 33.36 -11.91 -1.80
N TRP A 131 33.61 -11.85 -0.48
CA TRP A 131 33.87 -13.04 0.35
C TRP A 131 32.69 -14.05 0.34
N ALA A 132 31.44 -13.56 0.24
CA ALA A 132 30.27 -14.46 0.21
C ALA A 132 30.24 -15.29 -1.07
N TRP A 133 30.65 -14.73 -2.20
CA TRP A 133 30.81 -15.45 -3.46
C TRP A 133 31.93 -16.47 -3.39
N ILE A 134 33.05 -16.13 -2.73
CA ILE A 134 34.17 -17.06 -2.51
C ILE A 134 33.72 -18.24 -1.65
N VAL A 135 33.03 -17.98 -0.54
CA VAL A 135 32.51 -19.06 0.34
C VAL A 135 31.52 -19.95 -0.39
N THR A 136 30.62 -19.39 -1.17
CA THR A 136 29.66 -20.17 -1.97
C THR A 136 30.38 -21.05 -2.99
N GLY A 137 31.38 -20.52 -3.67
CA GLY A 137 32.22 -21.26 -4.62
C GLY A 137 32.96 -22.42 -3.96
N LEU A 138 33.53 -22.22 -2.77
CA LEU A 138 34.22 -23.26 -1.99
C LEU A 138 33.27 -24.39 -1.56
N ILE A 139 32.05 -24.05 -1.15
CA ILE A 139 31.01 -25.04 -0.79
C ILE A 139 30.65 -25.89 -2.00
N ILE A 140 30.41 -25.27 -3.15
CA ILE A 140 30.08 -25.98 -4.40
C ILE A 140 31.23 -26.89 -4.80
N ALA A 141 32.48 -26.41 -4.78
CA ALA A 141 33.65 -27.22 -5.09
C ALA A 141 33.80 -28.42 -4.14
N GLY A 142 33.58 -28.20 -2.84
CA GLY A 142 33.58 -29.29 -1.84
C GLY A 142 32.53 -30.35 -2.11
N LEU A 143 31.32 -29.96 -2.47
CA LEU A 143 30.23 -30.88 -2.83
C LEU A 143 30.58 -31.72 -4.09
N ILE A 144 31.20 -31.08 -5.10
CA ILE A 144 31.64 -31.77 -6.31
C ILE A 144 32.71 -32.80 -5.97
N VAL A 145 33.71 -32.47 -5.16
CA VAL A 145 34.75 -33.40 -4.73
C VAL A 145 34.16 -34.59 -3.97
N LEU A 146 33.21 -34.33 -3.07
CA LEU A 146 32.53 -35.41 -2.34
C LEU A 146 31.72 -36.33 -3.27
N ALA A 147 31.02 -35.76 -4.24
CA ALA A 147 30.25 -36.52 -5.23
C ALA A 147 31.17 -37.40 -6.09
N VAL A 148 32.29 -36.85 -6.56
CA VAL A 148 33.31 -37.57 -7.35
C VAL A 148 33.91 -38.68 -6.53
N ARG A 149 34.33 -38.44 -5.29
CA ARG A 149 34.86 -39.48 -4.38
C ARG A 149 33.86 -40.60 -4.13
N LYS A 150 32.59 -40.28 -3.93
CA LYS A 150 31.51 -41.27 -3.75
C LYS A 150 31.30 -42.10 -5.00
N HIS A 151 31.39 -41.50 -6.18
CA HIS A 151 31.27 -42.18 -7.46
C HIS A 151 32.46 -43.18 -7.69
N PHE A 152 33.67 -42.76 -7.41
CA PHE A 152 34.84 -43.64 -7.54
C PHE A 152 34.84 -44.77 -6.53
N LYS A 153 34.47 -44.54 -5.26
CA LYS A 153 34.32 -45.61 -4.28
C LYS A 153 33.31 -46.68 -4.69
N LYS A 154 32.18 -46.30 -5.30
CA LYS A 154 31.20 -47.28 -5.81
C LYS A 154 31.77 -48.17 -6.92
N LYS A 155 32.65 -47.65 -7.78
CA LYS A 155 33.29 -48.45 -8.86
C LYS A 155 34.28 -49.47 -8.35
N VAL A 156 34.92 -49.26 -7.20
CA VAL A 156 35.91 -50.19 -6.61
C VAL A 156 35.23 -51.37 -5.93
N TYR A 157 33.98 -51.24 -5.46
CA TYR A 157 33.24 -52.34 -4.81
C TYR A 157 32.48 -53.26 -5.77
N ILE A 158 32.50 -52.98 -7.10
CA ILE A 158 31.80 -53.78 -8.13
C ILE A 158 32.80 -54.63 -8.95
N LYS A 159 34.06 -54.66 -8.56
CA LYS A 159 35.06 -55.62 -9.05
C LYS A 159 35.39 -56.63 -7.91
#